data_6f47bf9a83a7b4a69fb1354beb8bdaaa
#
_entry.id   6f47bf9a83a7b4a69fb1354beb8bdaaa
#
_cell.length_a   1.000
_cell.length_b   1.000
_cell.length_c   1.000
_cell.angle_alpha   90.00
_cell.angle_beta   90.00
_cell.angle_gamma   90.00
#
_symmetry.space_group_name_H-M   'P 1'
#
loop_
_entity.id
_entity.type
_entity.pdbx_description
1 polymer ?
#
loop_
_entity_poly.entity_id
_entity_poly.type
_entity_poly.pdbx_seq_one_letter_code
_entity_poly.pdbx_strand_id
1 'polypeptide(L)'
;RLSLVGSEMCIRDSSKASLSEIQRLWSGLGYYSRARNLFECSMVINSRFNNNFPESEKELLKLPGIGTYTAAAISAIAFNNRSVVIDGNIKRVISRLFFLKKPIKSNYNEIWRFTNLVTPDIRVGDFVQALMDLGSQICKPSKPLCESCPLILKCDARKLSLIHI
;
A
#
# COMPACT_ATOMS: atom_id res chain seq x y z
N ARG A 1 9.09 4.48 -23.36
CA ARG A 1 8.77 4.20 -21.93
C ARG A 1 7.38 4.74 -21.70
N LEU A 2 6.38 3.86 -21.76
CA LEU A 2 5.04 4.17 -21.25
C LEU A 2 5.12 4.18 -19.72
N SER A 3 5.15 5.38 -19.13
CA SER A 3 4.97 5.54 -17.69
C SER A 3 3.51 5.18 -17.38
N LEU A 4 3.27 4.02 -16.81
CA LEU A 4 1.98 3.57 -16.31
C LEU A 4 1.60 4.26 -14.98
N VAL A 5 2.17 5.41 -14.69
CA VAL A 5 1.91 6.15 -13.46
C VAL A 5 0.80 7.17 -13.72
N GLY A 6 -0.39 6.84 -13.28
CA GLY A 6 -1.46 7.66 -12.74
C GLY A 6 -1.66 9.09 -13.24
N SER A 7 -1.66 9.33 -14.55
CA SER A 7 -2.26 10.57 -15.05
C SER A 7 -3.68 10.25 -15.57
N GLU A 8 -4.58 11.22 -15.52
CA GLU A 8 -5.91 11.13 -16.14
C GLU A 8 -5.83 10.67 -17.61
N MET A 9 -4.73 10.96 -18.30
CA MET A 9 -4.42 10.48 -19.63
C MET A 9 -4.32 8.95 -19.70
N CYS A 10 -3.66 8.30 -18.74
CA CYS A 10 -3.51 6.85 -18.74
C CYS A 10 -4.84 6.11 -18.52
N ILE A 11 -5.74 6.65 -17.69
CA ILE A 11 -7.06 6.06 -17.44
C ILE A 11 -7.90 6.17 -18.72
N ARG A 12 -7.95 7.36 -19.32
CA ARG A 12 -8.70 7.62 -20.54
C ARG A 12 -8.21 6.78 -21.70
N ASP A 13 -6.90 6.64 -21.85
CA ASP A 13 -6.31 5.85 -22.92
C ASP A 13 -6.54 4.35 -22.67
N SER A 14 -6.39 3.88 -21.44
CA SER A 14 -6.72 2.49 -21.07
C SER A 14 -8.18 2.15 -21.29
N SER A 15 -9.10 3.07 -21.04
CA SER A 15 -10.54 2.85 -21.28
C SER A 15 -10.94 2.82 -22.76
N LYS A 16 -10.10 3.37 -23.64
CA LYS A 16 -10.31 3.35 -25.10
C LYS A 16 -9.58 2.20 -25.80
N ALA A 17 -8.59 1.62 -25.15
CA ALA A 17 -7.83 0.48 -25.65
C ALA A 17 -8.68 -0.80 -25.60
N SER A 18 -8.29 -1.82 -26.34
CA SER A 18 -8.81 -3.17 -26.18
C SER A 18 -8.09 -3.91 -25.05
N LEU A 19 -8.75 -4.89 -24.43
CA LEU A 19 -8.10 -5.73 -23.43
C LEU A 19 -6.84 -6.44 -23.98
N SER A 20 -6.88 -6.84 -25.25
CA SER A 20 -5.75 -7.49 -25.92
C SER A 20 -4.53 -6.56 -26.06
N GLU A 21 -4.74 -5.29 -26.33
CA GLU A 21 -3.67 -4.30 -26.38
C GLU A 21 -3.02 -4.09 -25.02
N ILE A 22 -3.83 -3.96 -23.95
CA ILE A 22 -3.33 -3.84 -22.59
C ILE A 22 -2.55 -5.09 -22.19
N GLN A 23 -3.06 -6.30 -22.50
CA GLN A 23 -2.35 -7.53 -22.19
C GLN A 23 -1.04 -7.67 -22.97
N ARG A 24 -0.99 -7.21 -24.23
CA ARG A 24 0.24 -7.16 -25.01
C ARG A 24 1.28 -6.24 -24.39
N LEU A 25 0.89 -5.04 -23.95
CA LEU A 25 1.78 -4.09 -23.26
C LEU A 25 2.22 -4.61 -21.88
N TRP A 26 1.41 -5.47 -21.25
CA TRP A 26 1.72 -6.12 -19.98
C TRP A 26 2.61 -7.35 -20.11
N SER A 27 2.92 -7.78 -21.36
CA SER A 27 3.69 -8.99 -21.62
C SER A 27 5.01 -9.00 -20.87
N GLY A 28 5.34 -10.13 -20.24
CA GLY A 28 6.56 -10.30 -19.45
C GLY A 28 6.47 -9.83 -17.98
N LEU A 29 5.44 -9.07 -17.57
CA LEU A 29 5.29 -8.61 -16.18
C LEU A 29 4.63 -9.63 -15.25
N GLY A 30 4.06 -10.71 -15.79
CA GLY A 30 3.35 -11.74 -15.03
C GLY A 30 2.06 -11.23 -14.39
N TYR A 31 1.35 -12.13 -13.67
CA TYR A 31 0.09 -11.82 -12.97
C TYR A 31 -0.92 -11.07 -13.86
N TYR A 32 -1.28 -11.65 -14.99
CA TYR A 32 -2.14 -11.04 -16.02
C TYR A 32 -3.54 -10.64 -15.54
N SER A 33 -3.99 -11.20 -14.41
CA SER A 33 -5.21 -10.72 -13.73
C SER A 33 -5.15 -9.24 -13.36
N ARG A 34 -3.94 -8.71 -13.06
CA ARG A 34 -3.76 -7.26 -12.80
C ARG A 34 -4.04 -6.42 -14.03
N ALA A 35 -3.60 -6.86 -15.21
CA ALA A 35 -3.86 -6.17 -16.46
C ALA A 35 -5.36 -6.11 -16.76
N ARG A 36 -6.09 -7.22 -16.55
CA ARG A 36 -7.55 -7.27 -16.70
C ARG A 36 -8.23 -6.33 -15.70
N ASN A 37 -7.87 -6.41 -14.43
CA ASN A 37 -8.43 -5.54 -13.39
C ASN A 37 -8.16 -4.06 -13.68
N LEU A 38 -6.95 -3.72 -14.18
CA LEU A 38 -6.62 -2.36 -14.60
C LEU A 38 -7.56 -1.87 -15.71
N PHE A 39 -7.77 -2.70 -16.73
CA PHE A 39 -8.69 -2.39 -17.82
C PHE A 39 -10.13 -2.19 -17.32
N GLU A 40 -10.66 -3.14 -16.57
CA GLU A 40 -12.01 -3.07 -15.99
C GLU A 40 -12.17 -1.85 -15.05
N CYS A 41 -11.16 -1.56 -14.24
CA CYS A 41 -11.12 -0.38 -13.37
C CYS A 41 -11.18 0.91 -14.20
N SER A 42 -10.40 1.02 -15.28
CA SER A 42 -10.40 2.21 -16.16
C SER A 42 -11.75 2.43 -16.81
N MET A 43 -12.45 1.37 -17.22
CA MET A 43 -13.82 1.44 -17.76
C MET A 43 -14.82 1.96 -16.74
N VAL A 44 -14.74 1.48 -15.49
CA VAL A 44 -15.61 1.95 -14.40
C VAL A 44 -15.34 3.41 -14.06
N ILE A 45 -14.06 3.81 -13.97
CA ILE A 45 -13.69 5.20 -13.67
C ILE A 45 -14.16 6.13 -14.79
N ASN A 46 -13.98 5.74 -16.05
CA ASN A 46 -14.48 6.53 -17.17
C ASN A 46 -16.01 6.69 -17.14
N SER A 47 -16.75 5.59 -16.95
CA SER A 47 -18.23 5.59 -17.06
C SER A 47 -18.94 6.17 -15.84
N ARG A 48 -18.43 5.95 -14.63
CA ARG A 48 -19.10 6.33 -13.37
C ARG A 48 -18.51 7.56 -12.68
N PHE A 49 -17.25 7.86 -12.93
CA PHE A 49 -16.51 8.91 -12.21
C PHE A 49 -15.93 9.98 -13.13
N ASN A 50 -16.37 10.03 -14.41
CA ASN A 50 -15.92 11.03 -15.39
C ASN A 50 -14.38 11.15 -15.46
N ASN A 51 -13.68 10.03 -15.46
CA ASN A 51 -12.21 9.91 -15.41
C ASN A 51 -11.52 10.42 -14.13
N ASN A 52 -12.26 10.73 -13.07
CA ASN A 52 -11.66 11.11 -11.78
C ASN A 52 -11.65 9.90 -10.84
N PHE A 53 -10.54 9.66 -10.15
CA PHE A 53 -10.52 8.65 -9.10
C PHE A 53 -11.34 9.11 -7.89
N PRO A 54 -12.19 8.22 -7.32
CA PRO A 54 -12.83 8.53 -6.05
C PRO A 54 -11.80 8.60 -4.92
N GLU A 55 -11.97 9.53 -4.00
CA GLU A 55 -11.03 9.77 -2.91
C GLU A 55 -11.27 8.86 -1.69
N SER A 56 -12.54 8.45 -1.49
CA SER A 56 -12.92 7.67 -0.31
C SER A 56 -12.58 6.20 -0.46
N GLU A 57 -12.06 5.57 0.60
CA GLU A 57 -11.80 4.12 0.61
C GLU A 57 -13.05 3.30 0.25
N LYS A 58 -14.23 3.74 0.70
CA LYS A 58 -15.51 3.06 0.45
C LYS A 58 -15.86 2.99 -1.04
N GLU A 59 -15.53 4.03 -1.79
CA GLU A 59 -15.76 4.05 -3.24
C GLU A 59 -14.64 3.33 -3.98
N LEU A 60 -13.40 3.51 -3.55
CA LEU A 60 -12.25 2.80 -4.10
C LEU A 60 -12.41 1.28 -4.02
N LEU A 61 -12.96 0.76 -2.92
CA LEU A 61 -13.24 -0.66 -2.73
C LEU A 61 -14.26 -1.25 -3.72
N LYS A 62 -15.06 -0.41 -4.38
CA LYS A 62 -16.02 -0.86 -5.42
C LYS A 62 -15.36 -1.03 -6.79
N LEU A 63 -14.12 -0.58 -6.95
CA LEU A 63 -13.41 -0.66 -8.22
C LEU A 63 -12.77 -2.04 -8.43
N PRO A 64 -12.80 -2.58 -9.66
CA PRO A 64 -12.18 -3.86 -9.99
C PRO A 64 -10.70 -3.91 -9.61
N GLY A 65 -10.29 -4.96 -8.92
CA GLY A 65 -8.90 -5.19 -8.52
C GLY A 65 -8.39 -4.32 -7.36
N ILE A 66 -9.22 -3.48 -6.77
CA ILE A 66 -8.87 -2.67 -5.61
C ILE A 66 -9.38 -3.34 -4.34
N GLY A 67 -8.44 -3.92 -3.57
CA GLY A 67 -8.70 -4.48 -2.24
C GLY A 67 -8.50 -3.45 -1.13
N THR A 68 -8.73 -3.87 0.12
CA THR A 68 -8.64 -3.02 1.32
C THR A 68 -7.29 -2.31 1.44
N TYR A 69 -6.18 -3.02 1.23
CA TYR A 69 -4.84 -2.43 1.22
C TYR A 69 -4.70 -1.35 0.13
N THR A 70 -5.10 -1.67 -1.10
CA THR A 70 -4.95 -0.75 -2.25
C THR A 70 -5.82 0.49 -2.08
N ALA A 71 -7.06 0.33 -1.60
CA ALA A 71 -7.97 1.45 -1.33
C ALA A 71 -7.39 2.40 -0.29
N ALA A 72 -6.93 1.87 0.85
CA ALA A 72 -6.30 2.66 1.90
C ALA A 72 -5.01 3.36 1.39
N ALA A 73 -4.18 2.65 0.61
CA ALA A 73 -2.95 3.21 0.07
C ALA A 73 -3.23 4.35 -0.93
N ILE A 74 -4.19 4.19 -1.84
CA ILE A 74 -4.59 5.26 -2.77
C ILE A 74 -5.13 6.46 -1.98
N SER A 75 -6.04 6.24 -1.05
CA SER A 75 -6.63 7.31 -0.23
C SER A 75 -5.57 8.09 0.56
N ALA A 76 -4.60 7.39 1.16
CA ALA A 76 -3.51 8.01 1.92
C ALA A 76 -2.50 8.73 1.02
N ILE A 77 -2.01 8.06 -0.03
CA ILE A 77 -0.85 8.54 -0.81
C ILE A 77 -1.27 9.56 -1.88
N ALA A 78 -2.38 9.30 -2.59
CA ALA A 78 -2.82 10.18 -3.67
C ALA A 78 -3.67 11.35 -3.17
N PHE A 79 -4.45 11.14 -2.11
CA PHE A 79 -5.40 12.15 -1.62
C PHE A 79 -5.06 12.69 -0.22
N ASN A 80 -4.00 12.17 0.39
CA ASN A 80 -3.56 12.55 1.73
C ASN A 80 -4.65 12.43 2.82
N ASN A 81 -5.64 11.55 2.58
CA ASN A 81 -6.67 11.24 3.56
C ASN A 81 -6.11 10.36 4.66
N ARG A 82 -6.59 10.54 5.89
CA ARG A 82 -6.19 9.70 7.02
C ARG A 82 -6.73 8.28 6.85
N SER A 83 -5.88 7.40 6.35
CA SER A 83 -6.18 5.99 6.09
C SER A 83 -5.14 5.08 6.71
N VAL A 84 -5.58 3.96 7.30
CA VAL A 84 -4.69 2.99 7.93
C VAL A 84 -4.19 1.98 6.90
N VAL A 85 -2.99 2.19 6.40
CA VAL A 85 -2.37 1.34 5.38
C VAL A 85 -1.57 0.23 6.05
N ILE A 86 -1.82 -1.02 5.66
CA ILE A 86 -1.14 -2.19 6.24
C ILE A 86 -0.69 -3.14 5.13
N ASP A 87 0.60 -3.04 4.77
CA ASP A 87 1.28 -3.99 3.89
C ASP A 87 2.20 -4.95 4.68
N GLY A 88 2.96 -5.78 3.98
CA GLY A 88 3.92 -6.70 4.60
C GLY A 88 5.05 -6.00 5.35
N ASN A 89 5.50 -4.84 4.87
CA ASN A 89 6.55 -4.05 5.48
C ASN A 89 6.05 -3.37 6.76
N ILE A 90 4.91 -2.69 6.66
CA ILE A 90 4.27 -2.00 7.80
C ILE A 90 3.91 -2.99 8.90
N LYS A 91 3.32 -4.16 8.57
CA LYS A 91 3.06 -5.23 9.55
C LYS A 91 4.30 -5.58 10.34
N ARG A 92 5.42 -5.79 9.67
CA ARG A 92 6.69 -6.16 10.31
C ARG A 92 7.24 -5.03 11.18
N VAL A 93 7.25 -3.79 10.67
CA VAL A 93 7.73 -2.62 11.41
C VAL A 93 6.90 -2.43 12.69
N ILE A 94 5.58 -2.39 12.58
CA ILE A 94 4.67 -2.20 13.72
C ILE A 94 4.78 -3.35 14.71
N SER A 95 4.84 -4.60 14.25
CA SER A 95 4.98 -5.75 15.15
C SER A 95 6.27 -5.70 15.96
N ARG A 96 7.38 -5.23 15.37
CA ARG A 96 8.65 -5.07 16.08
C ARG A 96 8.68 -3.83 16.96
N LEU A 97 8.16 -2.71 16.47
CA LEU A 97 8.13 -1.44 17.20
C LEU A 97 7.40 -1.59 18.55
N PHE A 98 6.25 -2.26 18.54
CA PHE A 98 5.39 -2.48 19.71
C PHE A 98 5.50 -3.89 20.31
N PHE A 99 6.47 -4.66 19.89
CA PHE A 99 6.69 -6.03 20.36
C PHE A 99 5.42 -6.88 20.45
N LEU A 100 4.72 -7.03 19.33
CA LEU A 100 3.51 -7.87 19.28
C LEU A 100 3.89 -9.36 19.29
N LYS A 101 3.53 -10.05 20.39
CA LYS A 101 3.96 -11.44 20.66
C LYS A 101 3.32 -12.48 19.74
N LYS A 102 2.13 -12.21 19.23
CA LYS A 102 1.41 -13.14 18.37
C LYS A 102 1.95 -13.13 16.94
N PRO A 103 1.92 -14.28 16.23
CA PRO A 103 2.29 -14.31 14.83
C PRO A 103 1.51 -13.29 13.99
N ILE A 104 2.19 -12.62 13.06
CA ILE A 104 1.62 -11.56 12.22
C ILE A 104 0.32 -11.99 11.53
N LYS A 105 0.23 -13.27 11.08
CA LYS A 105 -0.95 -13.79 10.39
C LYS A 105 -2.22 -13.82 11.26
N SER A 106 -2.08 -14.03 12.56
CA SER A 106 -3.21 -14.12 13.52
C SER A 106 -3.44 -12.85 14.32
N ASN A 107 -2.70 -11.78 14.04
CA ASN A 107 -2.66 -10.57 14.87
C ASN A 107 -3.11 -9.28 14.15
N TYR A 108 -3.94 -9.43 13.12
CA TYR A 108 -4.33 -8.28 12.28
C TYR A 108 -4.96 -7.13 13.08
N ASN A 109 -5.84 -7.41 14.03
CA ASN A 109 -6.55 -6.39 14.80
C ASN A 109 -5.61 -5.56 15.69
N GLU A 110 -4.61 -6.19 16.32
CA GLU A 110 -3.60 -5.45 17.09
C GLU A 110 -2.71 -4.61 16.17
N ILE A 111 -2.26 -5.18 15.05
CA ILE A 111 -1.46 -4.46 14.07
C ILE A 111 -2.25 -3.25 13.56
N TRP A 112 -3.53 -3.42 13.23
CA TRP A 112 -4.39 -2.33 12.80
C TRP A 112 -4.49 -1.25 13.88
N ARG A 113 -4.75 -1.64 15.13
CA ARG A 113 -4.87 -0.72 16.27
C ARG A 113 -3.60 0.12 16.45
N PHE A 114 -2.43 -0.51 16.45
CA PHE A 114 -1.17 0.20 16.62
C PHE A 114 -0.80 1.04 15.39
N THR A 115 -1.09 0.56 14.18
CA THR A 115 -0.89 1.35 12.97
C THR A 115 -1.78 2.59 12.99
N ASN A 116 -3.06 2.45 13.36
CA ASN A 116 -3.99 3.57 13.51
C ASN A 116 -3.52 4.59 14.56
N LEU A 117 -2.98 4.09 15.69
CA LEU A 117 -2.45 4.95 16.78
C LEU A 117 -1.31 5.86 16.29
N VAL A 118 -0.43 5.35 15.43
CA VAL A 118 0.73 6.11 14.95
C VAL A 118 0.48 6.85 13.64
N THR A 119 -0.63 6.58 12.95
CA THR A 119 -0.98 7.27 11.70
C THR A 119 -1.35 8.73 12.01
N PRO A 120 -0.63 9.72 11.45
CA PRO A 120 -0.90 11.13 11.69
C PRO A 120 -2.16 11.60 10.95
N ASP A 121 -2.64 12.80 11.30
CA ASP A 121 -3.77 13.44 10.61
C ASP A 121 -3.32 14.27 9.39
N ILE A 122 -2.03 14.62 9.32
CA ILE A 122 -1.43 15.42 8.24
C ILE A 122 -0.24 14.67 7.64
N ARG A 123 0.02 14.89 6.35
CA ARG A 123 1.10 14.23 5.60
C ARG A 123 1.04 12.71 5.69
N VAL A 124 -0.17 12.16 5.62
CA VAL A 124 -0.41 10.72 5.78
C VAL A 124 0.28 9.92 4.68
N GLY A 125 0.26 10.41 3.44
CA GLY A 125 0.96 9.81 2.32
C GLY A 125 2.47 9.67 2.54
N ASP A 126 3.11 10.72 3.07
CA ASP A 126 4.55 10.69 3.39
C ASP A 126 4.84 9.68 4.51
N PHE A 127 4.00 9.67 5.55
CA PHE A 127 4.14 8.72 6.66
C PHE A 127 4.04 7.27 6.19
N VAL A 128 3.06 6.95 5.35
CA VAL A 128 2.87 5.60 4.80
C VAL A 128 4.08 5.18 3.97
N GLN A 129 4.56 6.05 3.08
CA GLN A 129 5.73 5.78 2.26
C GLN A 129 6.98 5.60 3.13
N ALA A 130 7.20 6.46 4.13
CA ALA A 130 8.32 6.33 5.06
C ALA A 130 8.32 5.00 5.84
N LEU A 131 7.14 4.51 6.27
CA LEU A 131 7.04 3.21 6.92
C LEU A 131 7.33 2.04 5.97
N MET A 132 6.87 2.13 4.71
CA MET A 132 7.18 1.13 3.68
C MET A 132 8.68 1.09 3.40
N ASP A 133 9.31 2.24 3.24
CA ASP A 133 10.76 2.37 3.01
C ASP A 133 11.57 1.88 4.21
N LEU A 134 11.17 2.24 5.42
CA LEU A 134 11.78 1.73 6.63
C LEU A 134 11.74 0.20 6.67
N GLY A 135 10.60 -0.39 6.31
CA GLY A 135 10.43 -1.84 6.25
C GLY A 135 11.26 -2.50 5.16
N SER A 136 11.35 -1.89 3.99
CA SER A 136 12.08 -2.47 2.84
C SER A 136 13.59 -2.31 2.96
N GLN A 137 14.08 -1.18 3.45
CA GLN A 137 15.49 -0.83 3.43
C GLN A 137 16.22 -1.11 4.75
N ILE A 138 15.57 -0.89 5.89
CA ILE A 138 16.19 -0.93 7.23
C ILE A 138 15.64 -2.09 8.06
N CYS A 139 14.34 -2.11 8.34
CA CYS A 139 13.70 -3.13 9.17
C CYS A 139 13.39 -4.40 8.35
N LYS A 140 14.43 -4.97 7.72
CA LYS A 140 14.33 -6.14 6.82
C LYS A 140 13.81 -7.38 7.54
N PRO A 141 13.22 -8.36 6.82
CA PRO A 141 12.80 -9.64 7.40
C PRO A 141 13.93 -10.36 8.13
N SER A 142 15.07 -10.49 7.46
CA SER A 142 16.31 -11.03 8.03
C SER A 142 17.39 -9.94 8.12
N LYS A 143 18.24 -10.00 9.14
CA LYS A 143 19.37 -9.07 9.38
C LYS A 143 18.96 -7.59 9.28
N PRO A 144 18.01 -7.12 10.10
CA PRO A 144 17.60 -5.71 10.07
C PRO A 144 18.77 -4.80 10.48
N LEU A 145 18.85 -3.63 9.85
CA LEU A 145 19.89 -2.63 10.08
C LEU A 145 19.50 -1.72 11.27
N CYS A 146 19.40 -2.30 12.48
CA CYS A 146 18.87 -1.61 13.65
C CYS A 146 19.68 -0.38 14.05
N GLU A 147 21.00 -0.41 13.89
CA GLU A 147 21.89 0.71 14.25
C GLU A 147 21.65 1.96 13.37
N SER A 148 21.13 1.77 12.15
CA SER A 148 20.76 2.86 11.23
C SER A 148 19.27 3.22 11.33
N CYS A 149 18.52 2.61 12.26
CA CYS A 149 17.08 2.80 12.34
C CYS A 149 16.72 4.07 13.12
N PRO A 150 15.96 5.01 12.53
CA PRO A 150 15.56 6.24 13.24
C PRO A 150 14.63 5.96 14.43
N LEU A 151 14.04 4.76 14.51
CA LEU A 151 13.15 4.35 15.60
C LEU A 151 13.85 3.48 16.65
N ILE A 152 15.17 3.33 16.62
CA ILE A 152 15.92 2.39 17.47
C ILE A 152 15.61 2.57 18.97
N LEU A 153 15.54 3.81 19.45
CA LEU A 153 15.29 4.13 20.86
C LEU A 153 13.85 3.85 21.30
N LYS A 154 12.91 3.77 20.35
CA LYS A 154 11.49 3.52 20.61
C LYS A 154 11.07 2.08 20.31
N CYS A 155 11.97 1.27 19.75
CA CYS A 155 11.66 -0.09 19.31
C CYS A 155 11.75 -1.09 20.45
N ASP A 156 10.61 -1.62 20.89
CA ASP A 156 10.57 -2.55 22.02
C ASP A 156 11.19 -3.91 21.70
N ALA A 157 11.05 -4.40 20.46
CA ALA A 157 11.73 -5.63 20.03
C ALA A 157 13.27 -5.49 20.11
N ARG A 158 13.83 -4.30 19.80
CA ARG A 158 15.26 -4.04 19.91
C ARG A 158 15.71 -4.00 21.38
N LYS A 159 14.96 -3.33 22.26
CA LYS A 159 15.25 -3.27 23.70
C LYS A 159 15.29 -4.66 24.32
N LEU A 160 14.42 -5.56 23.88
CA LEU A 160 14.33 -6.93 24.38
C LEU A 160 15.26 -7.91 23.66
N SER A 161 16.08 -7.44 22.71
CA SER A 161 16.95 -8.29 21.85
C SER A 161 16.17 -9.36 21.04
N LEU A 162 14.88 -9.14 20.80
CA LEU A 162 13.96 -10.08 20.14
C LEU A 162 13.59 -9.58 18.73
N ILE A 163 14.59 -9.54 17.85
CA ILE A 163 14.43 -8.99 16.49
C ILE A 163 13.77 -10.00 15.52
N HIS A 164 13.76 -11.28 15.88
CA HIS A 164 13.20 -12.37 15.08
C HIS A 164 11.76 -12.68 15.53
N ILE A 165 10.83 -11.80 15.15
CA ILE A 165 9.38 -12.01 15.35
C ILE A 165 8.74 -12.30 14.01
#